data_c4808acd8c991378e113e990c58ef712
#
_entry.id   c4808acd8c991378e113e990c58ef712
#
_cell.length_a   1.000
_cell.length_b   1.000
_cell.length_c   1.000
_cell.angle_alpha   90.00
_cell.angle_beta   90.00
_cell.angle_gamma   90.00
#
_symmetry.space_group_name_H-M   'P 1'
#
loop_
_entity.id
_entity.type
_entity.pdbx_description
1 polymer ?
#
loop_
_entity_poly.entity_id
_entity_poly.type
_entity_poly.pdbx_seq_one_letter_code
_entity_poly.pdbx_strand_id
1 'polypeptide(L)'
;MPVSDPPGSVTDGLRPAEFDVAVPGGRLRVCQWPGAGPVVLAAHGITANALAFARVAEALAGRVRLVAPDLRGRARSNGLPGPYGMAAHAADLIAVADHLGVDRVTLVGHSMGGFVVAATAAAYPGRVGGALLIDGGVALPAPPTTDVDEVLTAVIGPAMRRLDMTFPSEQAYLDFFRAHPALRDGWGPFVAAYVRRDLAGDPPRLRSSCALDAVRADAADTLVDRATVDAVHRLACPARLMWAQRGLLDEEQGLYDESRLAAARLDRGRIAVEHVAGINHYSILFDAGAAARVAARVRELAAG
;
A
#
# COMPACT_ATOMS: atom_id res chain seq x y z
N MET A 1 33.26 19.37 -5.90
CA MET A 1 32.07 20.09 -5.43
C MET A 1 30.87 19.31 -5.94
N PRO A 2 30.02 18.71 -5.09
CA PRO A 2 28.78 18.09 -5.56
C PRO A 2 27.87 19.22 -6.03
N VAL A 3 27.40 19.09 -7.27
CA VAL A 3 26.38 19.97 -7.87
C VAL A 3 25.08 19.70 -7.12
N SER A 4 24.57 20.70 -6.40
CA SER A 4 23.23 20.61 -5.80
C SER A 4 22.17 20.67 -6.90
N ASP A 5 21.36 19.64 -7.02
CA ASP A 5 20.20 19.65 -7.91
C ASP A 5 19.24 20.78 -7.52
N PRO A 6 18.58 21.43 -8.51
CA PRO A 6 17.61 22.47 -8.22
C PRO A 6 16.41 21.93 -7.43
N PRO A 7 15.81 22.73 -6.53
CA PRO A 7 14.62 22.32 -5.79
C PRO A 7 13.47 22.01 -6.74
N GLY A 8 12.86 20.82 -6.59
CA GLY A 8 11.78 20.30 -7.45
C GLY A 8 12.23 19.29 -8.50
N SER A 9 13.42 18.72 -8.38
CA SER A 9 13.86 17.62 -9.25
C SER A 9 13.08 16.33 -8.98
N VAL A 10 12.92 15.49 -10.00
CA VAL A 10 12.30 14.15 -9.94
C VAL A 10 12.89 13.26 -8.81
N THR A 11 14.03 13.67 -8.24
CA THR A 11 14.71 12.95 -7.16
C THR A 11 14.12 13.19 -5.77
N ASP A 12 13.36 14.27 -5.55
CA ASP A 12 12.84 14.59 -4.21
C ASP A 12 11.77 13.62 -3.74
N GLY A 13 10.90 13.14 -4.62
CA GLY A 13 9.93 12.08 -4.33
C GLY A 13 10.58 10.71 -4.04
N LEU A 14 11.81 10.48 -4.50
CA LEU A 14 12.52 9.21 -4.35
C LEU A 14 13.32 9.10 -3.04
N ARG A 15 13.48 10.19 -2.28
CA ARG A 15 14.31 10.24 -1.08
C ARG A 15 13.53 10.75 0.14
N PRO A 16 12.61 9.94 0.70
CA PRO A 16 11.97 10.30 1.95
C PRO A 16 13.01 10.36 3.09
N ALA A 17 12.75 11.18 4.10
CA ALA A 17 13.37 11.00 5.40
C ALA A 17 12.91 9.67 5.99
N GLU A 18 13.81 8.95 6.68
CA GLU A 18 13.48 7.68 7.30
C GLU A 18 13.74 7.74 8.81
N PHE A 19 12.84 7.13 9.57
CA PHE A 19 12.97 6.99 11.01
C PHE A 19 12.32 5.71 11.49
N ASP A 20 12.55 5.35 12.74
CA ASP A 20 12.00 4.16 13.36
C ASP A 20 11.00 4.52 14.44
N VAL A 21 9.86 3.82 14.45
CA VAL A 21 8.84 3.90 15.50
C VAL A 21 8.85 2.63 16.33
N ALA A 22 8.86 2.78 17.66
CA ALA A 22 8.75 1.63 18.57
C ALA A 22 7.34 1.03 18.47
N VAL A 23 7.28 -0.28 18.23
CA VAL A 23 6.05 -1.06 18.17
C VAL A 23 6.26 -2.39 18.93
N PRO A 24 5.22 -3.12 19.28
CA PRO A 24 5.37 -4.45 19.88
C PRO A 24 6.26 -5.35 19.01
N GLY A 25 7.31 -5.89 19.61
CA GLY A 25 8.29 -6.76 18.95
C GLY A 25 9.49 -6.06 18.34
N GLY A 26 9.57 -4.71 18.32
CA GLY A 26 10.75 -4.01 17.80
C GLY A 26 10.50 -2.61 17.28
N ARG A 27 11.03 -2.33 16.10
CA ARG A 27 10.98 -1.00 15.48
C ARG A 27 10.44 -1.09 14.05
N LEU A 28 9.44 -0.29 13.77
CA LEU A 28 8.84 -0.16 12.44
C LEU A 28 9.58 0.93 11.66
N ARG A 29 10.11 0.63 10.48
CA ARG A 29 10.75 1.62 9.61
C ARG A 29 9.69 2.43 8.89
N VAL A 30 9.83 3.74 8.92
CA VAL A 30 8.87 4.71 8.38
C VAL A 30 9.56 5.65 7.40
N CYS A 31 8.97 5.84 6.25
CA CYS A 31 9.33 6.84 5.26
C CYS A 31 8.45 8.08 5.42
N GLN A 32 9.03 9.27 5.38
CA GLN A 32 8.31 10.53 5.46
C GLN A 32 8.73 11.46 4.33
N TRP A 33 7.77 11.90 3.55
CA TRP A 33 7.93 13.01 2.60
C TRP A 33 7.47 14.30 3.24
N PRO A 34 8.31 15.36 3.22
CA PRO A 34 8.02 16.60 3.91
C PRO A 34 6.81 17.32 3.29
N GLY A 35 6.08 18.05 4.13
CA GLY A 35 4.95 18.88 3.71
C GLY A 35 4.51 19.79 4.84
N ALA A 36 3.98 20.97 4.47
CA ALA A 36 3.51 21.98 5.41
C ALA A 36 2.07 21.70 5.94
N GLY A 37 1.33 20.81 5.27
CA GLY A 37 -0.06 20.49 5.62
C GLY A 37 -0.19 19.36 6.65
N PRO A 38 -1.41 18.83 6.81
CA PRO A 38 -1.69 17.75 7.76
C PRO A 38 -0.90 16.47 7.46
N VAL A 39 -0.74 15.65 8.49
CA VAL A 39 -0.16 14.32 8.35
C VAL A 39 -1.17 13.38 7.71
N VAL A 40 -0.69 12.62 6.73
CA VAL A 40 -1.44 11.52 6.09
C VAL A 40 -0.61 10.26 6.22
N LEU A 41 -1.19 9.20 6.78
CA LEU A 41 -0.52 7.90 6.86
C LEU A 41 -0.94 7.00 5.71
N ALA A 42 0.03 6.32 5.10
CA ALA A 42 -0.20 5.44 3.95
C ALA A 42 0.21 4.00 4.23
N ALA A 43 -0.65 3.03 3.91
CA ALA A 43 -0.41 1.59 4.04
C ALA A 43 -0.33 0.93 2.66
N HIS A 44 0.75 0.20 2.40
CA HIS A 44 1.03 -0.44 1.12
C HIS A 44 0.40 -1.84 0.97
N GLY A 45 0.50 -2.43 -0.23
CA GLY A 45 -0.01 -3.76 -0.57
C GLY A 45 0.77 -4.91 0.05
N ILE A 46 0.27 -6.12 -0.13
CA ILE A 46 0.70 -7.34 0.59
C ILE A 46 2.17 -7.72 0.42
N THR A 47 2.75 -7.53 -0.76
CA THR A 47 4.19 -7.76 -1.04
C THR A 47 4.91 -6.48 -1.48
N ALA A 48 4.40 -5.33 -1.04
CA ALA A 48 4.90 -4.01 -1.39
C ALA A 48 5.76 -3.40 -0.26
N ASN A 49 6.01 -2.11 -0.34
CA ASN A 49 6.75 -1.32 0.65
C ASN A 49 6.36 0.16 0.58
N ALA A 50 6.89 0.95 1.50
CA ALA A 50 6.55 2.38 1.63
C ALA A 50 6.78 3.19 0.34
N LEU A 51 7.77 2.86 -0.49
CA LEU A 51 8.06 3.58 -1.73
C LEU A 51 7.00 3.40 -2.83
N ALA A 52 6.01 2.54 -2.64
CA ALA A 52 4.83 2.50 -3.51
C ALA A 52 4.12 3.87 -3.59
N PHE A 53 4.24 4.70 -2.56
CA PHE A 53 3.63 6.03 -2.50
C PHE A 53 4.54 7.17 -2.96
N ALA A 54 5.76 6.91 -3.41
CA ALA A 54 6.74 7.95 -3.76
C ALA A 54 6.24 8.88 -4.88
N ARG A 55 5.57 8.33 -5.91
CA ARG A 55 4.99 9.13 -7.00
C ARG A 55 3.79 9.96 -6.54
N VAL A 56 2.98 9.43 -5.64
CA VAL A 56 1.88 10.17 -5.01
C VAL A 56 2.44 11.31 -4.15
N ALA A 57 3.52 11.06 -3.40
CA ALA A 57 4.19 12.09 -2.60
C ALA A 57 4.72 13.24 -3.47
N GLU A 58 5.33 12.93 -4.62
CA GLU A 58 5.73 13.94 -5.61
C GLU A 58 4.51 14.77 -6.07
N ALA A 59 3.40 14.10 -6.42
CA ALA A 59 2.17 14.77 -6.88
C ALA A 59 1.48 15.60 -5.79
N LEU A 60 1.69 15.28 -4.50
CA LEU A 60 1.22 16.08 -3.37
C LEU A 60 1.98 17.41 -3.24
N ALA A 61 3.19 17.51 -3.79
CA ALA A 61 4.00 18.72 -3.86
C ALA A 61 4.12 19.46 -2.50
N GLY A 62 4.35 18.72 -1.42
CA GLY A 62 4.52 19.27 -0.06
C GLY A 62 3.25 19.86 0.58
N ARG A 63 2.07 19.65 0.00
CA ARG A 63 0.80 20.18 0.54
C ARG A 63 0.26 19.38 1.72
N VAL A 64 0.72 18.15 1.88
CA VAL A 64 0.52 17.31 3.07
C VAL A 64 1.85 16.67 3.45
N ARG A 65 2.00 16.30 4.71
CA ARG A 65 3.12 15.49 5.17
C ARG A 65 2.73 14.01 5.01
N LEU A 66 3.19 13.37 3.94
CA LEU A 66 2.91 11.96 3.68
C LEU A 66 3.88 11.08 4.45
N VAL A 67 3.35 10.10 5.18
CA VAL A 67 4.13 9.17 6.01
C VAL A 67 3.68 7.75 5.68
N ALA A 68 4.61 6.87 5.35
CA ALA A 68 4.33 5.49 5.01
C ALA A 68 5.31 4.55 5.73
N PRO A 69 4.87 3.67 6.63
CA PRO A 69 5.71 2.61 7.14
C PRO A 69 5.97 1.54 6.07
N ASP A 70 7.13 0.89 6.14
CA ASP A 70 7.23 -0.47 5.67
C ASP A 70 6.44 -1.34 6.65
N LEU A 71 5.34 -1.93 6.22
CA LEU A 71 4.48 -2.72 7.09
C LEU A 71 5.28 -3.92 7.64
N ARG A 72 4.92 -4.36 8.85
CA ARG A 72 5.59 -5.46 9.55
C ARG A 72 5.74 -6.70 8.66
N GLY A 73 6.94 -7.30 8.64
CA GLY A 73 7.29 -8.40 7.75
C GLY A 73 7.67 -8.01 6.31
N ARG A 74 7.85 -6.71 5.99
CA ARG A 74 8.20 -6.21 4.64
C ARG A 74 9.37 -5.23 4.68
N ALA A 75 10.11 -5.20 3.58
CA ALA A 75 11.21 -4.27 3.34
C ALA A 75 12.12 -4.11 4.58
N ARG A 76 12.27 -2.91 5.09
CA ARG A 76 13.16 -2.65 6.25
C ARG A 76 12.51 -2.92 7.60
N SER A 77 11.24 -3.34 7.62
CA SER A 77 10.53 -3.89 8.78
C SER A 77 10.37 -5.40 8.71
N ASN A 78 11.09 -6.09 7.82
CA ASN A 78 10.98 -7.53 7.61
C ASN A 78 11.36 -8.39 8.83
N GLY A 79 12.22 -7.87 9.72
CA GLY A 79 12.62 -8.53 10.96
C GLY A 79 11.64 -8.41 12.12
N LEU A 80 10.54 -7.66 11.97
CA LEU A 80 9.52 -7.59 13.00
C LEU A 80 8.76 -8.92 13.10
N PRO A 81 8.68 -9.52 14.31
CA PRO A 81 7.92 -10.77 14.50
C PRO A 81 6.42 -10.51 14.45
N GLY A 82 5.65 -11.61 14.37
CA GLY A 82 4.20 -11.55 14.61
C GLY A 82 3.83 -11.04 16.03
N PRO A 83 2.55 -10.86 16.28
CA PRO A 83 1.46 -11.23 15.38
C PRO A 83 1.44 -10.37 14.11
N TYR A 84 1.05 -10.98 12.99
CA TYR A 84 0.71 -10.31 11.75
C TYR A 84 -0.81 -10.13 11.65
N GLY A 85 -1.32 -9.65 10.54
CA GLY A 85 -2.74 -9.44 10.32
C GLY A 85 -3.18 -7.99 10.44
N MET A 86 -4.42 -7.71 10.04
CA MET A 86 -4.93 -6.34 9.92
C MET A 86 -5.00 -5.63 11.27
N ALA A 87 -5.27 -6.33 12.36
CA ALA A 87 -5.30 -5.74 13.70
C ALA A 87 -3.90 -5.26 14.16
N ALA A 88 -2.84 -6.03 13.85
CA ALA A 88 -1.47 -5.64 14.17
C ALA A 88 -1.03 -4.42 13.34
N HIS A 89 -1.32 -4.42 12.03
CA HIS A 89 -1.04 -3.28 11.18
C HIS A 89 -1.82 -2.03 11.60
N ALA A 90 -3.08 -2.18 12.04
CA ALA A 90 -3.88 -1.07 12.56
C ALA A 90 -3.22 -0.46 13.82
N ALA A 91 -2.79 -1.29 14.76
CA ALA A 91 -2.08 -0.84 15.96
C ALA A 91 -0.74 -0.15 15.61
N ASP A 92 0.01 -0.68 14.63
CA ASP A 92 1.25 -0.07 14.16
C ASP A 92 1.00 1.32 13.53
N LEU A 93 -0.07 1.51 12.75
CA LEU A 93 -0.42 2.82 12.20
C LEU A 93 -0.79 3.82 13.29
N ILE A 94 -1.50 3.40 14.34
CA ILE A 94 -1.80 4.25 15.48
C ILE A 94 -0.52 4.61 16.25
N ALA A 95 0.40 3.66 16.44
CA ALA A 95 1.70 3.94 17.05
C ALA A 95 2.52 4.98 16.24
N VAL A 96 2.45 4.93 14.90
CA VAL A 96 3.06 5.96 14.05
C VAL A 96 2.37 7.32 14.25
N ALA A 97 1.03 7.38 14.32
CA ALA A 97 0.30 8.62 14.60
C ALA A 97 0.69 9.20 15.97
N ASP A 98 0.77 8.37 17.01
CA ASP A 98 1.18 8.77 18.37
C ASP A 98 2.62 9.30 18.40
N HIS A 99 3.55 8.62 17.71
CA HIS A 99 4.93 9.07 17.59
C HIS A 99 5.05 10.46 16.93
N LEU A 100 4.15 10.75 15.98
CA LEU A 100 4.10 12.05 15.28
C LEU A 100 3.32 13.13 16.06
N GLY A 101 2.72 12.79 17.20
CA GLY A 101 1.88 13.69 17.99
C GLY A 101 0.58 14.06 17.29
N VAL A 102 -0.02 13.13 16.52
CA VAL A 102 -1.24 13.37 15.74
C VAL A 102 -2.41 12.61 16.35
N ASP A 103 -3.37 13.34 16.90
CA ASP A 103 -4.56 12.75 17.54
C ASP A 103 -5.53 12.16 16.51
N ARG A 104 -5.69 12.80 15.37
CA ARG A 104 -6.59 12.34 14.30
C ARG A 104 -5.93 12.50 12.95
N VAL A 105 -5.92 11.41 12.15
CA VAL A 105 -5.14 11.30 10.92
C VAL A 105 -6.01 10.84 9.74
N THR A 106 -5.70 11.32 8.54
CA THR A 106 -6.22 10.74 7.29
C THR A 106 -5.38 9.54 6.90
N LEU A 107 -6.03 8.44 6.54
CA LEU A 107 -5.40 7.20 6.12
C LEU A 107 -5.58 6.95 4.63
N VAL A 108 -4.54 6.41 4.01
CA VAL A 108 -4.53 6.01 2.59
C VAL A 108 -4.02 4.58 2.50
N GLY A 109 -4.72 3.71 1.80
CA GLY A 109 -4.30 2.31 1.67
C GLY A 109 -4.43 1.78 0.25
N HIS A 110 -3.39 1.11 -0.24
CA HIS A 110 -3.39 0.47 -1.54
C HIS A 110 -3.46 -1.04 -1.40
N SER A 111 -4.36 -1.71 -2.18
CA SER A 111 -4.47 -3.16 -2.17
C SER A 111 -4.79 -3.68 -0.75
N MET A 112 -3.99 -4.61 -0.19
CA MET A 112 -4.09 -5.01 1.22
C MET A 112 -4.08 -3.80 2.17
N GLY A 113 -3.31 -2.76 1.88
CA GLY A 113 -3.31 -1.52 2.67
C GLY A 113 -4.68 -0.85 2.77
N GLY A 114 -5.58 -1.06 1.81
CA GLY A 114 -6.98 -0.66 1.91
C GLY A 114 -7.72 -1.37 3.05
N PHE A 115 -7.45 -2.66 3.25
CA PHE A 115 -7.99 -3.42 4.39
C PHE A 115 -7.38 -2.96 5.71
N VAL A 116 -6.07 -2.67 5.72
CA VAL A 116 -5.40 -2.07 6.91
C VAL A 116 -6.07 -0.75 7.29
N VAL A 117 -6.33 0.12 6.33
CA VAL A 117 -7.01 1.42 6.54
C VAL A 117 -8.43 1.22 7.06
N ALA A 118 -9.20 0.33 6.44
CA ALA A 118 -10.57 0.04 6.87
C ALA A 118 -10.60 -0.54 8.29
N ALA A 119 -9.72 -1.51 8.59
CA ALA A 119 -9.60 -2.10 9.92
C ALA A 119 -9.18 -1.05 10.98
N THR A 120 -8.23 -0.17 10.65
CA THR A 120 -7.81 0.91 11.55
C THR A 120 -8.96 1.89 11.82
N ALA A 121 -9.68 2.33 10.79
CA ALA A 121 -10.78 3.26 10.93
C ALA A 121 -11.97 2.65 11.71
N ALA A 122 -12.22 1.34 11.55
CA ALA A 122 -13.26 0.63 12.28
C ALA A 122 -12.88 0.37 13.76
N ALA A 123 -11.60 0.08 14.04
CA ALA A 123 -11.12 -0.20 15.40
C ALA A 123 -10.85 1.08 16.21
N TYR A 124 -10.45 2.16 15.55
CA TYR A 124 -10.07 3.44 16.18
C TYR A 124 -10.84 4.64 15.58
N PRO A 125 -12.19 4.66 15.64
CA PRO A 125 -13.01 5.64 14.93
C PRO A 125 -12.74 7.09 15.34
N GLY A 126 -12.29 7.34 16.58
CA GLY A 126 -11.90 8.66 17.07
C GLY A 126 -10.55 9.16 16.51
N ARG A 127 -9.71 8.24 16.01
CA ARG A 127 -8.35 8.54 15.54
C ARG A 127 -8.25 8.75 14.01
N VAL A 128 -9.30 8.42 13.24
CA VAL A 128 -9.29 8.50 11.79
C VAL A 128 -10.23 9.59 11.29
N GLY A 129 -9.67 10.58 10.59
CA GLY A 129 -10.40 11.73 10.04
C GLY A 129 -11.00 11.47 8.67
N GLY A 130 -10.34 10.64 7.86
CA GLY A 130 -10.76 10.27 6.51
C GLY A 130 -10.02 9.03 6.03
N ALA A 131 -10.61 8.28 5.10
CA ALA A 131 -10.06 7.03 4.57
C ALA A 131 -10.08 7.02 3.04
N LEU A 132 -8.93 6.83 2.40
CA LEU A 132 -8.81 6.59 0.97
C LEU A 132 -8.39 5.14 0.74
N LEU A 133 -9.26 4.37 0.12
CA LEU A 133 -9.05 2.99 -0.28
C LEU A 133 -8.69 2.98 -1.77
N ILE A 134 -7.51 2.46 -2.11
CA ILE A 134 -7.02 2.44 -3.49
C ILE A 134 -6.90 1.00 -3.94
N ASP A 135 -7.75 0.60 -4.84
CA ASP A 135 -7.81 -0.73 -5.45
C ASP A 135 -7.67 -1.87 -4.43
N GLY A 136 -8.41 -1.74 -3.30
CA GLY A 136 -8.39 -2.67 -2.17
C GLY A 136 -9.32 -2.23 -1.05
N GLY A 137 -9.37 -3.00 0.05
CA GLY A 137 -10.17 -2.69 1.23
C GLY A 137 -11.64 -3.11 1.18
N VAL A 138 -12.08 -3.67 0.05
CA VAL A 138 -13.40 -4.30 -0.12
C VAL A 138 -13.19 -5.76 -0.44
N ALA A 139 -13.78 -6.66 0.35
CA ALA A 139 -13.63 -8.07 0.14
C ALA A 139 -14.21 -8.51 -1.22
N LEU A 140 -13.44 -9.32 -1.94
CA LEU A 140 -13.93 -10.02 -3.12
C LEU A 140 -14.74 -11.25 -2.69
N PRO A 141 -15.68 -11.72 -3.53
CA PRO A 141 -16.34 -12.98 -3.26
C PRO A 141 -15.31 -14.08 -3.01
N ALA A 142 -15.42 -14.75 -1.86
CA ALA A 142 -14.50 -15.82 -1.50
C ALA A 142 -14.58 -16.93 -2.55
N PRO A 143 -13.43 -17.47 -3.01
CA PRO A 143 -13.44 -18.67 -3.84
C PRO A 143 -14.01 -19.85 -3.05
N PRO A 144 -14.43 -20.93 -3.72
CA PRO A 144 -15.08 -22.08 -3.06
C PRO A 144 -14.13 -22.90 -2.16
N THR A 145 -12.87 -22.53 -2.06
CA THR A 145 -11.87 -23.17 -1.18
C THR A 145 -11.58 -22.31 0.05
N THR A 146 -11.34 -22.95 1.18
CA THR A 146 -10.85 -22.33 2.42
C THR A 146 -9.34 -22.42 2.58
N ASP A 147 -8.64 -23.02 1.62
CA ASP A 147 -7.17 -23.09 1.61
C ASP A 147 -6.59 -21.73 1.19
N VAL A 148 -5.95 -21.07 2.17
CA VAL A 148 -5.35 -19.74 1.97
C VAL A 148 -4.24 -19.77 0.93
N ASP A 149 -3.42 -20.82 0.86
CA ASP A 149 -2.34 -20.93 -0.11
C ASP A 149 -2.87 -21.14 -1.54
N GLU A 150 -3.98 -21.86 -1.71
CA GLU A 150 -4.66 -21.96 -3.02
C GLU A 150 -5.19 -20.61 -3.47
N VAL A 151 -5.84 -19.86 -2.58
CA VAL A 151 -6.36 -18.51 -2.90
C VAL A 151 -5.23 -17.54 -3.20
N LEU A 152 -4.17 -17.53 -2.40
CA LEU A 152 -2.98 -16.72 -2.65
C LEU A 152 -2.36 -17.03 -4.01
N THR A 153 -2.24 -18.32 -4.34
CA THR A 153 -1.72 -18.76 -5.63
C THR A 153 -2.59 -18.30 -6.79
N ALA A 154 -3.92 -18.34 -6.63
CA ALA A 154 -4.86 -17.89 -7.64
C ALA A 154 -4.83 -16.36 -7.84
N VAL A 155 -4.71 -15.58 -6.76
CA VAL A 155 -4.81 -14.11 -6.81
C VAL A 155 -3.45 -13.45 -7.05
N ILE A 156 -2.39 -13.90 -6.36
CA ILE A 156 -1.05 -13.30 -6.42
C ILE A 156 0.05 -14.33 -6.69
N GLY A 157 -0.25 -15.41 -7.41
CA GLY A 157 0.68 -16.51 -7.67
C GLY A 157 2.06 -16.10 -8.18
N PRO A 158 2.19 -15.16 -9.14
CA PRO A 158 3.51 -14.65 -9.55
C PRO A 158 4.29 -13.99 -8.42
N ALA A 159 3.61 -13.22 -7.55
CA ALA A 159 4.24 -12.61 -6.39
C ALA A 159 4.66 -13.65 -5.36
N MET A 160 3.83 -14.69 -5.12
CA MET A 160 4.18 -15.80 -4.22
C MET A 160 5.41 -16.56 -4.71
N ARG A 161 5.47 -16.93 -6.00
CA ARG A 161 6.66 -17.61 -6.57
C ARG A 161 7.93 -16.79 -6.41
N ARG A 162 7.85 -15.45 -6.54
CA ARG A 162 8.99 -14.55 -6.34
C ARG A 162 9.58 -14.65 -4.93
N LEU A 163 8.78 -14.89 -3.90
CA LEU A 163 9.25 -14.98 -2.51
C LEU A 163 10.24 -16.15 -2.31
N ASP A 164 10.13 -17.20 -3.11
CA ASP A 164 11.02 -18.36 -3.07
C ASP A 164 12.24 -18.23 -4.02
N MET A 165 12.29 -17.17 -4.84
CA MET A 165 13.36 -16.98 -5.81
C MET A 165 14.58 -16.31 -5.19
N THR A 166 15.76 -16.63 -5.73
CA THR A 166 17.00 -15.91 -5.49
C THR A 166 17.53 -15.29 -6.77
N PHE A 167 18.22 -14.15 -6.64
CA PHE A 167 18.73 -13.38 -7.77
C PHE A 167 20.21 -13.13 -7.60
N PRO A 168 21.02 -13.31 -8.69
CA PRO A 168 22.47 -13.17 -8.61
C PRO A 168 22.95 -11.73 -8.43
N SER A 169 22.11 -10.75 -8.78
CA SER A 169 22.42 -9.32 -8.68
C SER A 169 21.15 -8.48 -8.55
N GLU A 170 21.30 -7.23 -8.10
CA GLU A 170 20.25 -6.23 -8.14
C GLU A 170 19.67 -6.05 -9.55
N GLN A 171 20.55 -6.02 -10.56
CA GLN A 171 20.10 -5.87 -11.95
C GLN A 171 19.20 -7.01 -12.39
N ALA A 172 19.51 -8.25 -12.03
CA ALA A 172 18.65 -9.40 -12.33
C ALA A 172 17.26 -9.28 -11.68
N TYR A 173 17.19 -8.74 -10.46
CA TYR A 173 15.93 -8.48 -9.79
C TYR A 173 15.13 -7.35 -10.47
N LEU A 174 15.79 -6.29 -10.86
CA LEU A 174 15.14 -5.19 -11.61
C LEU A 174 14.61 -5.68 -12.96
N ASP A 175 15.37 -6.51 -13.68
CA ASP A 175 14.98 -7.03 -14.99
C ASP A 175 13.78 -8.01 -14.87
N PHE A 176 13.71 -8.77 -13.78
CA PHE A 176 12.56 -9.60 -13.47
C PHE A 176 11.27 -8.74 -13.35
N PHE A 177 11.33 -7.63 -12.64
CA PHE A 177 10.19 -6.73 -12.52
C PHE A 177 9.92 -5.89 -13.77
N ARG A 178 10.95 -5.57 -14.54
CA ARG A 178 10.80 -4.87 -15.84
C ARG A 178 10.03 -5.71 -16.86
N ALA A 179 10.11 -7.06 -16.73
CA ALA A 179 9.32 -7.98 -17.54
C ALA A 179 7.88 -8.15 -17.05
N HIS A 180 7.53 -7.62 -15.87
CA HIS A 180 6.18 -7.76 -15.30
C HIS A 180 5.16 -6.99 -16.13
N PRO A 181 4.06 -7.62 -16.61
CA PRO A 181 3.12 -6.98 -17.54
C PRO A 181 2.59 -5.63 -17.06
N ALA A 182 2.24 -5.53 -15.76
CA ALA A 182 1.65 -4.33 -15.19
C ALA A 182 2.66 -3.20 -14.89
N LEU A 183 3.96 -3.43 -15.00
CA LEU A 183 5.00 -2.46 -14.65
C LEU A 183 5.87 -2.05 -15.86
N ARG A 184 5.96 -2.90 -16.90
CA ARG A 184 6.89 -2.71 -18.01
C ARG A 184 6.67 -1.37 -18.74
N ASP A 185 5.42 -1.00 -19.02
CA ASP A 185 5.08 0.20 -19.81
C ASP A 185 5.23 1.48 -18.99
N GLY A 186 5.10 1.39 -17.65
CA GLY A 186 5.32 2.48 -16.69
C GLY A 186 6.70 2.43 -16.00
N TRP A 187 7.65 1.63 -16.51
CA TRP A 187 8.95 1.50 -15.87
C TRP A 187 9.70 2.83 -15.83
N GLY A 188 10.14 3.20 -14.64
CA GLY A 188 10.82 4.46 -14.41
C GLY A 188 11.50 4.50 -13.03
N PRO A 189 12.07 5.65 -12.65
CA PRO A 189 12.85 5.77 -11.41
C PRO A 189 12.04 5.43 -10.15
N PHE A 190 10.74 5.75 -10.10
CA PHE A 190 9.87 5.44 -8.97
C PHE A 190 9.65 3.93 -8.81
N VAL A 191 9.35 3.23 -9.91
CA VAL A 191 9.20 1.76 -9.90
C VAL A 191 10.53 1.09 -9.55
N ALA A 192 11.65 1.55 -10.12
CA ALA A 192 12.96 1.01 -9.82
C ALA A 192 13.34 1.19 -8.33
N ALA A 193 13.09 2.34 -7.73
CA ALA A 193 13.33 2.59 -6.31
C ALA A 193 12.45 1.70 -5.42
N TYR A 194 11.18 1.56 -5.75
CA TYR A 194 10.24 0.67 -5.08
C TYR A 194 10.70 -0.78 -5.12
N VAL A 195 11.13 -1.27 -6.28
CA VAL A 195 11.63 -2.65 -6.45
C VAL A 195 12.93 -2.87 -5.67
N ARG A 196 13.88 -1.92 -5.71
CA ARG A 196 15.13 -2.01 -4.94
C ARG A 196 14.90 -2.09 -3.45
N ARG A 197 13.90 -1.40 -2.90
CA ARG A 197 13.61 -1.42 -1.47
C ARG A 197 13.20 -2.80 -0.95
N ASP A 198 12.68 -3.66 -1.82
CA ASP A 198 12.31 -5.03 -1.45
C ASP A 198 13.51 -5.98 -1.37
N LEU A 199 14.69 -5.61 -1.87
CA LEU A 199 15.85 -6.51 -1.88
C LEU A 199 16.44 -6.71 -0.49
N ALA A 200 16.72 -7.98 -0.17
CA ALA A 200 17.42 -8.43 1.03
C ALA A 200 18.50 -9.47 0.70
N GLY A 201 19.50 -9.60 1.59
CA GLY A 201 20.64 -10.52 1.42
C GLY A 201 21.76 -9.90 0.61
N ASP A 202 22.74 -10.74 0.26
CA ASP A 202 23.94 -10.35 -0.48
C ASP A 202 24.05 -11.13 -1.80
N PRO A 203 24.64 -10.52 -2.85
CA PRO A 203 24.97 -11.26 -4.06
C PRO A 203 25.86 -12.49 -3.77
N PRO A 204 25.68 -13.62 -4.45
CA PRO A 204 24.75 -13.85 -5.56
C PRO A 204 23.37 -14.39 -5.12
N ARG A 205 22.96 -14.23 -3.87
CA ARG A 205 21.71 -14.77 -3.31
C ARG A 205 20.79 -13.69 -2.75
N LEU A 206 20.57 -12.66 -3.56
CA LEU A 206 19.55 -11.65 -3.26
C LEU A 206 18.14 -12.26 -3.35
N ARG A 207 17.21 -11.78 -2.54
CA ARG A 207 15.83 -12.25 -2.49
C ARG A 207 14.88 -11.12 -2.12
N SER A 208 13.57 -11.38 -2.24
CA SER A 208 12.56 -10.49 -1.63
C SER A 208 12.72 -10.45 -0.11
N SER A 209 12.52 -9.28 0.47
CA SER A 209 12.50 -9.06 1.92
C SER A 209 11.20 -9.51 2.58
N CYS A 210 10.13 -9.76 1.81
CA CYS A 210 8.83 -10.12 2.38
C CYS A 210 8.90 -11.45 3.15
N ALA A 211 8.46 -11.43 4.41
CA ALA A 211 8.32 -12.62 5.22
C ALA A 211 7.08 -13.41 4.78
N LEU A 212 7.26 -14.67 4.39
CA LEU A 212 6.17 -15.51 3.88
C LEU A 212 5.05 -15.69 4.91
N ASP A 213 5.39 -15.88 6.19
CA ASP A 213 4.41 -16.03 7.26
C ASP A 213 3.56 -14.76 7.43
N ALA A 214 4.16 -13.57 7.27
CA ALA A 214 3.43 -12.32 7.28
C ALA A 214 2.46 -12.22 6.09
N VAL A 215 2.91 -12.61 4.89
CA VAL A 215 2.06 -12.60 3.68
C VAL A 215 0.88 -13.55 3.85
N ARG A 216 1.10 -14.77 4.38
CA ARG A 216 0.03 -15.76 4.61
C ARG A 216 -0.99 -15.29 5.65
N ALA A 217 -0.52 -14.78 6.80
CA ALA A 217 -1.40 -14.30 7.85
C ALA A 217 -2.26 -13.12 7.39
N ASP A 218 -1.64 -12.16 6.72
CA ASP A 218 -2.34 -10.98 6.22
C ASP A 218 -3.36 -11.32 5.12
N ALA A 219 -3.02 -12.28 4.25
CA ALA A 219 -3.96 -12.76 3.24
C ALA A 219 -5.14 -13.49 3.86
N ALA A 220 -4.89 -14.36 4.84
CA ALA A 220 -5.96 -15.03 5.57
C ALA A 220 -6.95 -14.01 6.16
N ASP A 221 -6.46 -12.95 6.79
CA ASP A 221 -7.33 -11.91 7.34
C ASP A 221 -8.19 -11.24 6.26
N THR A 222 -7.62 -10.92 5.09
CA THR A 222 -8.39 -10.28 4.01
C THR A 222 -9.44 -11.18 3.37
N LEU A 223 -9.32 -12.50 3.55
CA LEU A 223 -10.19 -13.50 2.93
C LEU A 223 -11.26 -14.04 3.87
N VAL A 224 -10.89 -14.32 5.14
CA VAL A 224 -11.75 -15.10 6.04
C VAL A 224 -12.00 -14.44 7.39
N ASP A 225 -11.18 -13.46 7.83
CA ASP A 225 -11.44 -12.77 9.09
C ASP A 225 -12.61 -11.78 8.94
N ARG A 226 -13.71 -12.10 9.62
CA ARG A 226 -14.92 -11.27 9.57
C ARG A 226 -14.69 -9.85 10.04
N ALA A 227 -13.84 -9.63 11.02
CA ALA A 227 -13.55 -8.29 11.51
C ALA A 227 -12.88 -7.43 10.43
N THR A 228 -12.03 -8.02 9.61
CA THR A 228 -11.38 -7.39 8.46
C THR A 228 -12.32 -7.21 7.29
N VAL A 229 -13.01 -8.28 6.88
CA VAL A 229 -13.92 -8.27 5.71
C VAL A 229 -15.05 -7.24 5.90
N ASP A 230 -15.63 -7.16 7.10
CA ASP A 230 -16.73 -6.25 7.41
C ASP A 230 -16.27 -4.84 7.83
N ALA A 231 -14.96 -4.58 7.93
CA ALA A 231 -14.44 -3.30 8.42
C ALA A 231 -14.89 -2.10 7.58
N VAL A 232 -14.95 -2.26 6.26
CA VAL A 232 -15.39 -1.20 5.33
C VAL A 232 -16.83 -0.74 5.60
N HIS A 233 -17.69 -1.60 6.13
CA HIS A 233 -19.08 -1.27 6.49
C HIS A 233 -19.21 -0.55 7.83
N ARG A 234 -18.12 -0.48 8.62
CA ARG A 234 -18.09 0.15 9.95
C ARG A 234 -17.32 1.47 9.98
N LEU A 235 -16.97 2.01 8.83
CA LEU A 235 -16.28 3.30 8.74
C LEU A 235 -17.15 4.41 9.32
N ALA A 236 -16.61 5.16 10.28
CA ALA A 236 -17.27 6.32 10.91
C ALA A 236 -16.79 7.66 10.36
N CYS A 237 -15.81 7.66 9.45
CA CYS A 237 -15.26 8.85 8.79
C CYS A 237 -15.66 8.90 7.31
N PRO A 238 -15.56 10.08 6.66
CA PRO A 238 -15.65 10.17 5.21
C PRO A 238 -14.66 9.24 4.54
N ALA A 239 -15.11 8.51 3.54
CA ALA A 239 -14.27 7.55 2.84
C ALA A 239 -14.44 7.62 1.32
N ARG A 240 -13.41 7.21 0.60
CA ARG A 240 -13.43 7.07 -0.85
C ARG A 240 -12.76 5.76 -1.25
N LEU A 241 -13.34 5.08 -2.22
CA LEU A 241 -12.72 3.96 -2.92
C LEU A 241 -12.38 4.40 -4.34
N MET A 242 -11.11 4.32 -4.71
CA MET A 242 -10.64 4.42 -6.10
C MET A 242 -10.28 3.02 -6.59
N TRP A 243 -10.76 2.62 -7.77
CA TRP A 243 -10.46 1.29 -8.31
C TRP A 243 -9.97 1.36 -9.75
N ALA A 244 -9.00 0.49 -10.06
CA ALA A 244 -8.35 0.40 -11.34
C ALA A 244 -9.15 -0.48 -12.32
N GLN A 245 -9.22 -0.07 -13.58
CA GLN A 245 -9.90 -0.82 -14.63
C GLN A 245 -9.24 -2.18 -14.87
N ARG A 246 -7.90 -2.24 -14.79
CA ARG A 246 -7.09 -3.40 -15.20
C ARG A 246 -6.48 -4.10 -13.98
N GLY A 247 -6.20 -5.38 -14.13
CA GLY A 247 -5.76 -6.26 -13.05
C GLY A 247 -4.28 -6.17 -12.69
N LEU A 248 -3.84 -7.16 -11.87
CA LEU A 248 -2.48 -7.25 -11.33
C LEU A 248 -1.42 -7.59 -12.39
N LEU A 249 -1.80 -8.32 -13.43
CA LEU A 249 -0.94 -8.65 -14.59
C LEU A 249 -1.35 -7.86 -15.83
N ASP A 250 -2.01 -6.72 -15.63
CA ASP A 250 -2.54 -5.87 -16.68
C ASP A 250 -3.66 -6.52 -17.50
N GLU A 251 -4.42 -7.45 -16.90
CA GLU A 251 -5.61 -8.03 -17.50
C GLU A 251 -6.68 -6.95 -17.72
N GLU A 252 -7.56 -7.14 -18.70
CA GLU A 252 -8.67 -6.23 -18.98
C GLU A 252 -9.64 -6.11 -17.79
N GLN A 253 -9.82 -7.20 -17.05
CA GLN A 253 -10.61 -7.24 -15.83
C GLN A 253 -9.77 -6.87 -14.61
N GLY A 254 -10.13 -5.77 -13.94
CA GLY A 254 -9.56 -5.38 -12.66
C GLY A 254 -10.02 -6.23 -11.49
N LEU A 255 -9.50 -5.93 -10.30
CA LEU A 255 -9.95 -6.56 -9.05
C LEU A 255 -11.43 -6.25 -8.80
N TYR A 256 -11.85 -5.04 -9.14
CA TYR A 256 -13.23 -4.57 -9.01
C TYR A 256 -13.85 -4.32 -10.38
N ASP A 257 -15.16 -4.36 -10.41
CA ASP A 257 -16.05 -3.90 -11.47
C ASP A 257 -17.37 -3.43 -10.82
N GLU A 258 -18.25 -2.84 -11.63
CA GLU A 258 -19.54 -2.33 -11.14
C GLU A 258 -20.39 -3.43 -10.46
N SER A 259 -20.35 -4.66 -10.96
CA SER A 259 -21.13 -5.77 -10.42
C SER A 259 -20.60 -6.24 -9.05
N ARG A 260 -19.28 -6.37 -8.91
CA ARG A 260 -18.61 -6.71 -7.64
C ARG A 260 -18.83 -5.64 -6.59
N LEU A 261 -18.73 -4.36 -6.97
CA LEU A 261 -18.97 -3.24 -6.07
C LEU A 261 -20.46 -3.11 -5.70
N ALA A 262 -21.38 -3.44 -6.58
CA ALA A 262 -22.80 -3.52 -6.25
C ALA A 262 -23.08 -4.66 -5.26
N ALA A 263 -22.46 -5.83 -5.47
CA ALA A 263 -22.59 -6.99 -4.57
C ALA A 263 -22.01 -6.69 -3.16
N ALA A 264 -20.98 -5.86 -3.06
CA ALA A 264 -20.38 -5.45 -1.79
C ALA A 264 -21.29 -4.55 -0.94
N ARG A 265 -22.38 -3.99 -1.49
CA ARG A 265 -23.39 -3.19 -0.76
C ARG A 265 -22.79 -2.07 0.10
N LEU A 266 -21.80 -1.37 -0.45
CA LEU A 266 -21.16 -0.26 0.24
C LEU A 266 -22.18 0.86 0.52
N ASP A 267 -22.08 1.49 1.70
CA ASP A 267 -22.82 2.73 2.01
C ASP A 267 -22.32 3.88 1.14
N ARG A 268 -22.99 4.10 0.02
CA ARG A 268 -22.65 5.17 -0.96
C ARG A 268 -22.85 6.58 -0.42
N GLY A 269 -23.55 6.75 0.68
CA GLY A 269 -23.64 8.02 1.39
C GLY A 269 -22.37 8.36 2.15
N ARG A 270 -21.57 7.36 2.53
CA ARG A 270 -20.31 7.52 3.26
C ARG A 270 -19.09 7.26 2.41
N ILE A 271 -19.17 6.33 1.47
CA ILE A 271 -18.05 5.89 0.64
C ILE A 271 -18.28 6.32 -0.80
N ALA A 272 -17.63 7.41 -1.20
CA ALA A 272 -17.61 7.81 -2.60
C ALA A 272 -16.76 6.80 -3.42
N VAL A 273 -17.25 6.37 -4.57
CA VAL A 273 -16.55 5.38 -5.42
C VAL A 273 -16.14 6.02 -6.73
N GLU A 274 -14.90 5.83 -7.13
CA GLU A 274 -14.29 6.42 -8.31
C GLU A 274 -13.57 5.37 -9.16
N HIS A 275 -13.97 5.25 -10.42
CA HIS A 275 -13.30 4.43 -11.42
C HIS A 275 -12.12 5.17 -12.04
N VAL A 276 -10.97 4.48 -12.20
CA VAL A 276 -9.77 5.00 -12.87
C VAL A 276 -9.53 4.21 -14.15
N ALA A 277 -10.04 4.75 -15.26
CA ALA A 277 -9.97 4.10 -16.57
C ALA A 277 -8.53 4.03 -17.12
N GLY A 278 -8.21 2.96 -17.85
CA GLY A 278 -6.92 2.75 -18.52
C GLY A 278 -5.76 2.43 -17.59
N ILE A 279 -6.01 2.25 -16.29
CA ILE A 279 -5.01 2.08 -15.23
C ILE A 279 -5.12 0.68 -14.65
N ASN A 280 -3.99 0.05 -14.34
CA ASN A 280 -3.92 -1.24 -13.67
C ASN A 280 -3.62 -1.09 -12.16
N HIS A 281 -3.64 -2.21 -11.47
CA HIS A 281 -3.42 -2.30 -10.01
C HIS A 281 -2.17 -1.56 -9.50
N TYR A 282 -1.09 -1.55 -10.27
CA TYR A 282 0.16 -0.88 -9.89
C TYR A 282 0.23 0.55 -10.44
N SER A 283 -0.15 0.75 -11.70
CA SER A 283 -0.05 2.06 -12.34
C SER A 283 -0.96 3.11 -11.70
N ILE A 284 -1.98 2.71 -10.92
CA ILE A 284 -2.78 3.65 -10.12
C ILE A 284 -1.93 4.48 -9.15
N LEU A 285 -0.77 3.96 -8.71
CA LEU A 285 0.20 4.68 -7.88
C LEU A 285 1.41 5.22 -8.66
N PHE A 286 1.77 4.61 -9.80
CA PHE A 286 3.02 4.92 -10.51
C PHE A 286 2.83 5.74 -11.79
N ASP A 287 1.65 5.72 -12.42
CA ASP A 287 1.33 6.63 -13.52
C ASP A 287 1.17 8.07 -13.01
N ALA A 288 1.71 9.03 -13.75
CA ALA A 288 1.72 10.43 -13.32
C ALA A 288 0.31 11.02 -13.16
N GLY A 289 -0.58 10.73 -14.12
CA GLY A 289 -1.95 11.22 -14.10
C GLY A 289 -2.79 10.57 -13.00
N ALA A 290 -2.64 9.25 -12.83
CA ALA A 290 -3.32 8.50 -11.77
C ALA A 290 -2.82 8.91 -10.38
N ALA A 291 -1.51 9.04 -10.18
CA ALA A 291 -0.93 9.53 -8.92
C ALA A 291 -1.39 10.96 -8.58
N ALA A 292 -1.51 11.83 -9.57
CA ALA A 292 -2.06 13.18 -9.37
C ALA A 292 -3.55 13.14 -8.95
N ARG A 293 -4.35 12.23 -9.50
CA ARG A 293 -5.74 12.01 -9.07
C ARG A 293 -5.79 11.50 -7.63
N VAL A 294 -4.97 10.49 -7.29
CA VAL A 294 -4.84 10.01 -5.90
C VAL A 294 -4.46 11.15 -4.97
N ALA A 295 -3.44 11.96 -5.32
CA ALA A 295 -3.01 13.11 -4.52
C ALA A 295 -4.12 14.15 -4.34
N ALA A 296 -4.97 14.38 -5.35
CA ALA A 296 -6.14 15.26 -5.23
C ALA A 296 -7.12 14.73 -4.17
N ARG A 297 -7.45 13.43 -4.19
CA ARG A 297 -8.36 12.82 -3.21
C ARG A 297 -7.78 12.78 -1.80
N VAL A 298 -6.47 12.56 -1.68
CA VAL A 298 -5.76 12.68 -0.40
C VAL A 298 -5.94 14.08 0.18
N ARG A 299 -5.74 15.13 -0.61
CA ARG A 299 -5.89 16.52 -0.14
C ARG A 299 -7.34 16.85 0.25
N GLU A 300 -8.31 16.39 -0.53
CA GLU A 300 -9.75 16.57 -0.22
C GLU A 300 -10.09 15.98 1.16
N LEU A 301 -9.68 14.74 1.41
CA LEU A 301 -9.93 14.06 2.68
C LEU A 301 -9.14 14.64 3.86
N ALA A 302 -7.95 15.18 3.61
CA ALA A 302 -7.11 15.75 4.65
C ALA A 302 -7.47 17.21 5.02
N ALA A 303 -8.32 17.87 4.22
CA ALA A 303 -8.77 19.23 4.46
C ALA A 303 -10.07 19.30 5.31
N GLY A 304 -10.79 18.19 5.45
CA GLY A 304 -12.03 18.06 6.25
C GLY A 304 -11.78 17.44 7.59
#